data_40951905ab7fde1cac349908547d6369
#
_entry.id   40951905ab7fde1cac349908547d6369
#
_cell.length_a   1.000
_cell.length_b   1.000
_cell.length_c   1.000
_cell.angle_alpha   90.00
_cell.angle_beta   90.00
_cell.angle_gamma   90.00
#
_symmetry.space_group_name_H-M   'P 1'
#
loop_
_entity.id
_entity.type
_entity.pdbx_description
1 polymer ?
#
loop_
_entity_poly.entity_id
_entity_poly.type
_entity_poly.pdbx_seq_one_letter_code
_entity_poly.pdbx_strand_id
1 'polypeptide(L)'
;VMPLEVLLTNFKRLVVKDSAVNAICYGAKLMIPGLLRYESGVEVGEECILITTKGEAIATATAQMNTAIMATCDHGCVAKVKRVVMERDTYPRRWGLGPTAVAKKKSVADGTMDKFGNKSKGVQDDMKNSNEEAPNEGKKKKKKKDEKEKK
;
A
#
# COMPACT_ATOMS: atom_id res chain seq x y z
N VAL A 1 4.27 7.66 37.74
CA VAL A 1 3.58 7.62 36.45
C VAL A 1 4.19 6.49 35.64
N MET A 2 3.36 5.49 35.25
CA MET A 2 3.82 4.38 34.41
C MET A 2 3.55 4.73 32.94
N PRO A 3 4.46 4.41 32.01
CA PRO A 3 4.23 4.60 30.60
C PRO A 3 3.12 3.66 30.11
N LEU A 4 2.41 4.09 29.05
CA LEU A 4 1.29 3.35 28.47
C LEU A 4 1.69 1.95 27.98
N GLU A 5 2.92 1.80 27.54
CA GLU A 5 3.48 0.55 27.02
C GLU A 5 3.42 -0.60 28.02
N VAL A 6 3.45 -0.30 29.31
CA VAL A 6 3.31 -1.32 30.38
C VAL A 6 1.95 -2.00 30.34
N LEU A 7 0.88 -1.28 29.96
CA LEU A 7 -0.46 -1.85 29.80
C LEU A 7 -0.61 -2.71 28.54
N LEU A 8 0.34 -2.60 27.62
CA LEU A 8 0.29 -3.23 26.30
C LEU A 8 1.20 -4.46 26.20
N THR A 9 1.84 -4.86 27.30
CA THR A 9 2.78 -6.00 27.34
C THR A 9 2.13 -7.34 27.01
N ASN A 10 0.83 -7.49 27.23
CA ASN A 10 0.08 -8.73 26.98
C ASN A 10 -0.29 -8.92 25.48
N PHE A 11 -0.12 -7.91 24.66
CA PHE A 11 -0.42 -7.98 23.23
C PHE A 11 0.82 -8.37 22.44
N LYS A 12 0.64 -9.18 21.39
CA LYS A 12 1.70 -9.50 20.45
C LYS A 12 2.14 -8.26 19.67
N ARG A 13 3.43 -8.14 19.46
CA ARG A 13 4.05 -6.93 18.93
C ARG A 13 4.40 -7.07 17.45
N LEU A 14 4.05 -6.06 16.68
CA LEU A 14 4.44 -5.88 15.29
C LEU A 14 5.29 -4.62 15.18
N VAL A 15 6.57 -4.77 14.85
CA VAL A 15 7.49 -3.65 14.67
C VAL A 15 7.33 -3.07 13.28
N VAL A 16 7.06 -1.77 13.22
CA VAL A 16 6.79 -1.02 11.98
C VAL A 16 8.03 -0.24 11.57
N LYS A 17 8.27 -0.13 10.26
CA LYS A 17 9.30 0.76 9.72
C LYS A 17 8.95 2.22 9.97
N ASP A 18 9.92 3.04 10.34
CA ASP A 18 9.75 4.47 10.64
C ASP A 18 9.05 5.24 9.51
N SER A 19 9.28 4.83 8.25
CA SER A 19 8.63 5.42 7.09
C SER A 19 7.12 5.18 7.02
N ALA A 20 6.61 4.16 7.69
CA ALA A 20 5.19 3.80 7.71
C ALA A 20 4.45 4.32 8.94
N VAL A 21 5.17 4.70 10.00
CA VAL A 21 4.60 5.12 11.30
C VAL A 21 3.58 6.23 11.12
N ASN A 22 3.96 7.31 10.45
CA ASN A 22 3.04 8.45 10.31
C ASN A 22 1.78 8.12 9.49
N ALA A 23 1.90 7.26 8.46
CA ALA A 23 0.72 6.80 7.70
C ALA A 23 -0.27 6.04 8.61
N ILE A 24 0.24 5.22 9.54
CA ILE A 24 -0.58 4.49 10.53
C ILE A 24 -1.24 5.45 11.51
N CYS A 25 -0.54 6.49 11.95
CA CYS A 25 -1.12 7.53 12.81
C CYS A 25 -2.29 8.27 12.14
N TYR A 26 -2.33 8.31 10.80
CA TYR A 26 -3.47 8.80 10.02
C TYR A 26 -4.52 7.73 9.70
N GLY A 27 -4.40 6.53 10.26
CA GLY A 27 -5.38 5.44 10.12
C GLY A 27 -5.14 4.52 8.91
N ALA A 28 -3.98 4.58 8.26
CA ALA A 28 -3.65 3.65 7.19
C ALA A 28 -3.48 2.22 7.73
N LYS A 29 -3.86 1.23 6.93
CA LYS A 29 -3.61 -0.19 7.23
C LYS A 29 -2.11 -0.48 7.17
N LEU A 30 -1.63 -1.34 8.06
CA LEU A 30 -0.26 -1.85 7.95
C LEU A 30 -0.17 -2.86 6.82
N MET A 31 0.67 -2.57 5.84
CA MET A 31 0.98 -3.46 4.72
C MET A 31 2.33 -4.15 4.95
N ILE A 32 2.56 -5.30 4.32
CA ILE A 32 3.82 -6.06 4.44
C ILE A 32 5.08 -5.19 4.20
N PRO A 33 5.17 -4.33 3.18
CA PRO A 33 6.34 -3.48 2.99
C PRO A 33 6.64 -2.52 4.16
N GLY A 34 5.62 -2.20 4.97
CA GLY A 34 5.75 -1.37 6.18
C GLY A 34 6.12 -2.15 7.44
N LEU A 35 6.00 -3.47 7.42
CA LEU A 35 6.38 -4.35 8.52
C LEU A 35 7.90 -4.55 8.54
N LEU A 36 8.50 -4.51 9.73
CA LEU A 36 9.93 -4.77 9.92
C LEU A 36 10.17 -6.09 10.64
N ARG A 37 9.50 -6.30 11.75
CA ARG A 37 9.57 -7.52 12.56
C ARG A 37 8.20 -7.85 13.13
N TYR A 38 7.98 -9.09 13.47
CA TYR A 38 6.74 -9.56 14.09
C TYR A 38 7.04 -10.64 15.12
N GLU A 39 6.19 -10.74 16.12
CA GLU A 39 6.24 -11.78 17.13
C GLU A 39 5.65 -13.08 16.58
N SER A 40 6.15 -14.22 17.05
CA SER A 40 5.66 -15.55 16.61
C SER A 40 4.24 -15.83 17.13
N GLY A 41 3.52 -16.69 16.41
CA GLY A 41 2.20 -17.16 16.84
C GLY A 41 1.07 -16.15 16.70
N VAL A 42 1.23 -15.10 15.89
CA VAL A 42 0.13 -14.17 15.59
C VAL A 42 -0.90 -14.88 14.74
N GLU A 43 -2.18 -14.83 15.16
CA GLU A 43 -3.32 -15.41 14.47
C GLU A 43 -4.19 -14.34 13.80
N VAL A 44 -4.94 -14.76 12.78
CA VAL A 44 -5.87 -13.85 12.08
C VAL A 44 -7.01 -13.47 13.03
N GLY A 45 -7.31 -12.16 13.11
CA GLY A 45 -8.34 -11.62 14.01
C GLY A 45 -7.83 -11.30 15.41
N GLU A 46 -6.60 -11.68 15.75
CA GLU A 46 -5.99 -11.38 17.05
C GLU A 46 -5.67 -9.88 17.19
N GLU A 47 -5.87 -9.34 18.39
CA GLU A 47 -5.44 -7.98 18.69
C GLU A 47 -3.92 -7.95 18.93
N CYS A 48 -3.25 -7.06 18.20
CA CYS A 48 -1.82 -6.84 18.29
C CYS A 48 -1.51 -5.36 18.47
N ILE A 49 -0.30 -5.06 18.93
CA ILE A 49 0.17 -3.70 19.04
C ILE A 49 1.22 -3.40 17.96
N LEU A 50 1.08 -2.25 17.35
CA LEU A 50 2.06 -1.70 16.42
C LEU A 50 3.03 -0.84 17.23
N ILE A 51 4.32 -1.14 17.13
CA ILE A 51 5.38 -0.41 17.81
C ILE A 51 6.41 0.11 16.83
N THR A 52 7.11 1.17 17.22
CA THR A 52 8.26 1.70 16.46
C THR A 52 9.51 0.85 16.69
N THR A 53 10.55 1.11 15.93
CA THR A 53 11.87 0.53 16.12
C THR A 53 12.49 0.86 17.48
N LYS A 54 12.00 1.93 18.13
CA LYS A 54 12.41 2.37 19.48
C LYS A 54 11.58 1.76 20.60
N GLY A 55 10.53 0.99 20.28
CA GLY A 55 9.64 0.39 21.27
C GLY A 55 8.45 1.26 21.67
N GLU A 56 8.25 2.42 21.04
CA GLU A 56 7.12 3.31 21.31
C GLU A 56 5.82 2.73 20.70
N ALA A 57 4.71 2.78 21.44
CA ALA A 57 3.43 2.31 20.94
C ALA A 57 2.83 3.28 19.90
N ILE A 58 2.48 2.76 18.73
CA ILE A 58 1.85 3.54 17.65
C ILE A 58 0.32 3.42 17.73
N ALA A 59 -0.17 2.19 17.67
CA ALA A 59 -1.60 1.90 17.60
C ALA A 59 -1.89 0.47 18.01
N THR A 60 -3.12 0.22 18.47
CA THR A 60 -3.67 -1.14 18.52
C THR A 60 -4.27 -1.50 17.18
N ALA A 61 -4.11 -2.74 16.76
CA ALA A 61 -4.56 -3.22 15.46
C ALA A 61 -5.09 -4.66 15.57
N THR A 62 -5.86 -5.06 14.57
CA THR A 62 -6.32 -6.44 14.42
C THR A 62 -5.55 -7.08 13.28
N ALA A 63 -4.86 -8.21 13.55
CA ALA A 63 -4.11 -8.96 12.56
C ALA A 63 -5.04 -9.49 11.46
N GLN A 64 -4.61 -9.34 10.20
CA GLN A 64 -5.33 -9.86 9.02
C GLN A 64 -4.59 -11.04 8.40
N MET A 65 -3.38 -11.32 8.88
CA MET A 65 -2.53 -12.41 8.44
C MET A 65 -1.93 -13.10 9.65
N ASN A 66 -1.74 -14.41 9.57
CA ASN A 66 -0.99 -15.16 10.56
C ASN A 66 0.52 -15.08 10.28
N THR A 67 1.33 -15.50 11.25
CA THR A 67 2.79 -15.47 11.17
C THR A 67 3.35 -16.21 9.96
N ALA A 68 2.75 -17.34 9.57
CA ALA A 68 3.19 -18.14 8.41
C ALA A 68 3.00 -17.37 7.10
N ILE A 69 1.86 -16.71 6.93
CA ILE A 69 1.57 -15.88 5.75
C ILE A 69 2.48 -14.65 5.72
N MET A 70 2.72 -13.99 6.87
CA MET A 70 3.65 -12.85 6.95
C MET A 70 5.08 -13.21 6.53
N ALA A 71 5.50 -14.47 6.76
CA ALA A 71 6.83 -14.96 6.39
C ALA A 71 6.96 -15.28 4.89
N THR A 72 5.86 -15.63 4.22
CA THR A 72 5.87 -16.13 2.83
C THR A 72 5.40 -15.11 1.80
N CYS A 73 4.58 -14.12 2.20
CA CYS A 73 4.01 -13.15 1.28
C CYS A 73 4.84 -11.85 1.23
N ASP A 74 4.98 -11.30 0.03
CA ASP A 74 5.67 -10.02 -0.19
C ASP A 74 4.70 -8.81 -0.20
N HIS A 75 3.41 -9.06 -0.27
CA HIS A 75 2.37 -8.03 -0.35
C HIS A 75 1.11 -8.44 0.41
N GLY A 76 0.31 -7.45 0.76
CA GLY A 76 -0.95 -7.65 1.45
C GLY A 76 -1.07 -6.82 2.72
N CYS A 77 -2.26 -6.89 3.35
CA CYS A 77 -2.57 -6.19 4.58
C CYS A 77 -2.25 -7.07 5.79
N VAL A 78 -1.28 -6.66 6.58
CA VAL A 78 -0.85 -7.35 7.81
C VAL A 78 -1.84 -7.13 8.93
N ALA A 79 -2.18 -5.86 9.17
CA ALA A 79 -3.06 -5.49 10.27
C ALA A 79 -3.91 -4.27 9.93
N LYS A 80 -5.12 -4.26 10.44
CA LYS A 80 -6.07 -3.15 10.36
C LYS A 80 -6.02 -2.37 11.67
N VAL A 81 -5.72 -1.07 11.60
CA VAL A 81 -5.66 -0.19 12.77
C VAL A 81 -7.03 -0.11 13.42
N LYS A 82 -7.08 -0.33 14.73
CA LYS A 82 -8.28 -0.22 15.59
C LYS A 82 -8.29 1.14 16.29
N ARG A 83 -7.21 1.46 17.00
CA ARG A 83 -7.08 2.72 17.73
C ARG A 83 -5.64 3.22 17.69
N VAL A 84 -5.45 4.46 17.29
CA VAL A 84 -4.15 5.14 17.29
C VAL A 84 -3.89 5.73 18.68
N VAL A 85 -2.67 5.54 19.17
CA VAL A 85 -2.17 6.03 20.47
C VAL A 85 -1.18 7.16 20.27
N MET A 86 -0.26 7.00 19.28
CA MET A 86 0.78 7.99 19.00
C MET A 86 0.20 9.23 18.31
N GLU A 87 0.70 10.39 18.65
CA GLU A 87 0.33 11.65 18.00
C GLU A 87 0.76 11.67 16.53
N ARG A 88 -0.02 12.36 15.71
CA ARG A 88 0.28 12.56 14.29
C ARG A 88 1.50 13.46 14.13
N ASP A 89 2.23 13.24 13.04
CA ASP A 89 3.41 14.03 12.66
C ASP A 89 4.60 13.97 13.66
N THR A 90 4.57 13.05 14.65
CA THR A 90 5.73 12.69 15.49
C THR A 90 6.87 12.14 14.61
N TYR A 91 6.52 11.38 13.58
CA TYR A 91 7.44 10.90 12.53
C TYR A 91 7.19 11.64 11.22
N PRO A 92 8.24 11.88 10.39
CA PRO A 92 8.09 12.62 9.16
C PRO A 92 7.18 11.88 8.15
N ARG A 93 6.40 12.65 7.39
CA ARG A 93 5.58 12.10 6.30
C ARG A 93 6.46 11.55 5.18
N ARG A 94 6.34 10.26 4.92
CA ARG A 94 7.09 9.57 3.85
C ARG A 94 6.20 8.82 2.86
N TRP A 95 4.88 9.00 2.93
CA TRP A 95 3.95 8.46 1.92
C TRP A 95 3.76 9.43 0.76
N GLY A 96 3.31 8.88 -0.35
CA GLY A 96 3.06 9.69 -1.56
C GLY A 96 4.33 10.12 -2.27
N LEU A 97 5.46 9.42 -2.05
CA LEU A 97 6.75 9.62 -2.71
C LEU A 97 6.98 8.62 -3.86
N GLY A 98 6.07 7.67 -4.06
CA GLY A 98 6.14 6.72 -5.18
C GLY A 98 5.89 7.40 -6.53
N PRO A 99 6.39 6.83 -7.65
CA PRO A 99 6.30 7.43 -8.98
C PRO A 99 4.84 7.72 -9.40
N THR A 100 3.92 6.82 -9.14
CA THR A 100 2.47 7.01 -9.40
C THR A 100 1.86 8.14 -8.57
N ALA A 101 2.23 8.25 -7.29
CA ALA A 101 1.73 9.33 -6.43
C ALA A 101 2.30 10.70 -6.82
N VAL A 102 3.57 10.74 -7.24
CA VAL A 102 4.22 11.96 -7.75
C VAL A 102 3.57 12.39 -9.06
N ALA A 103 3.35 11.47 -10.01
CA ALA A 103 2.65 11.73 -11.27
C ALA A 103 1.23 12.27 -11.02
N LYS A 104 0.48 11.64 -10.11
CA LYS A 104 -0.86 12.11 -9.71
C LYS A 104 -0.82 13.53 -9.12
N LYS A 105 0.12 13.82 -8.23
CA LYS A 105 0.29 15.16 -7.66
C LYS A 105 0.58 16.20 -8.75
N LYS A 106 1.43 15.85 -9.72
CA LYS A 106 1.73 16.72 -10.87
C LYS A 106 0.49 16.98 -11.70
N SER A 107 -0.26 15.93 -12.07
CA SER A 107 -1.52 16.06 -12.83
C SER A 107 -2.58 16.89 -12.11
N VAL A 108 -2.64 16.84 -10.78
CA VAL A 108 -3.53 17.68 -9.98
C VAL A 108 -3.04 19.14 -9.99
N ALA A 109 -1.72 19.38 -9.90
CA ALA A 109 -1.15 20.72 -9.98
C ALA A 109 -1.34 21.35 -11.37
N ASP A 110 -1.23 20.55 -12.44
CA ASP A 110 -1.45 20.94 -13.83
C ASP A 110 -2.95 21.11 -14.18
N GLY A 111 -3.86 20.87 -13.22
CA GLY A 111 -5.32 21.02 -13.40
C GLY A 111 -6.00 19.94 -14.27
N THR A 112 -5.25 18.92 -14.70
CA THR A 112 -5.78 17.83 -15.55
C THR A 112 -6.54 16.78 -14.75
N MET A 113 -6.31 16.71 -13.43
CA MET A 113 -7.01 15.83 -12.50
C MET A 113 -7.46 16.57 -11.25
N ASP A 114 -8.61 16.15 -10.71
CA ASP A 114 -9.07 16.54 -9.38
C ASP A 114 -8.28 15.82 -8.28
N LYS A 115 -8.31 16.36 -7.05
CA LYS A 115 -7.68 15.75 -5.85
C LYS A 115 -8.12 14.30 -5.60
N PHE A 116 -9.28 13.92 -6.08
CA PHE A 116 -9.81 12.55 -5.99
C PHE A 116 -9.33 11.62 -7.12
N GLY A 117 -8.66 12.17 -8.14
CA GLY A 117 -8.15 11.41 -9.28
C GLY A 117 -9.10 11.34 -10.47
N ASN A 118 -10.17 12.12 -10.46
CA ASN A 118 -11.06 12.26 -11.62
C ASN A 118 -10.44 13.20 -12.65
N LYS A 119 -10.53 12.86 -13.94
CA LYS A 119 -10.08 13.75 -15.03
C LYS A 119 -11.01 14.96 -15.09
N SER A 120 -10.44 16.18 -15.22
CA SER A 120 -11.23 17.37 -15.45
C SER A 120 -11.91 17.31 -16.84
N LYS A 121 -13.16 17.78 -16.92
CA LYS A 121 -14.01 17.63 -18.12
C LYS A 121 -13.45 18.29 -19.39
N GLY A 122 -12.42 19.12 -19.29
CA GLY A 122 -11.79 19.80 -20.45
C GLY A 122 -10.74 18.98 -21.20
N VAL A 123 -10.34 17.81 -20.69
CA VAL A 123 -9.29 16.96 -21.31
C VAL A 123 -9.87 15.74 -22.03
N GLN A 124 -11.21 15.59 -22.03
CA GLN A 124 -11.86 14.45 -22.67
C GLN A 124 -11.96 14.55 -24.20
N ASP A 125 -11.86 15.76 -24.75
CA ASP A 125 -12.04 15.98 -26.19
C ASP A 125 -10.75 15.81 -27.00
N ASP A 126 -9.58 16.06 -26.40
CA ASP A 126 -8.29 15.97 -27.10
C ASP A 126 -7.74 14.54 -27.19
N MET A 127 -8.22 13.60 -26.38
CA MET A 127 -7.78 12.18 -26.44
C MET A 127 -8.61 11.30 -27.38
N LYS A 128 -9.77 11.76 -27.88
CA LYS A 128 -10.56 11.01 -28.86
C LYS A 128 -10.06 11.17 -30.28
N ASN A 129 -9.28 12.24 -30.57
CA ASN A 129 -8.79 12.53 -31.90
C ASN A 129 -7.38 11.97 -32.19
N SER A 130 -6.69 11.39 -31.20
CA SER A 130 -5.34 10.85 -31.41
C SER A 130 -5.27 9.31 -31.45
N ASN A 131 -6.42 8.60 -31.43
CA ASN A 131 -6.46 7.14 -31.49
C ASN A 131 -7.08 6.57 -32.79
N GLU A 132 -7.28 7.39 -33.81
CA GLU A 132 -7.73 6.91 -35.13
C GLU A 132 -6.69 7.12 -36.22
N GLU A 133 -5.45 6.69 -36.01
CA GLU A 133 -4.54 6.41 -37.12
C GLU A 133 -3.34 5.62 -36.62
N ALA A 134 -3.50 4.30 -36.50
CA ALA A 134 -2.38 3.37 -36.64
C ALA A 134 -2.88 2.13 -37.39
N PRO A 135 -2.40 1.87 -38.63
CA PRO A 135 -2.82 0.71 -39.39
C PRO A 135 -2.29 -0.57 -38.75
N ASN A 136 -3.21 -1.48 -38.53
CA ASN A 136 -3.00 -2.83 -37.99
C ASN A 136 -2.29 -3.71 -39.02
N GLU A 137 -0.97 -3.65 -39.16
CA GLU A 137 -0.13 -4.56 -39.95
C GLU A 137 0.70 -5.50 -39.07
N GLY A 138 0.07 -6.42 -38.36
CA GLY A 138 0.83 -7.34 -37.51
C GLY A 138 0.24 -8.74 -37.29
N LYS A 139 -0.94 -9.03 -37.81
CA LYS A 139 -1.61 -10.32 -37.50
C LYS A 139 -1.78 -11.31 -38.68
N LYS A 140 -1.08 -11.17 -39.78
CA LYS A 140 -1.20 -12.11 -40.93
C LYS A 140 -0.03 -13.08 -41.15
N LYS A 141 0.97 -13.15 -40.25
CA LYS A 141 2.12 -14.06 -40.45
C LYS A 141 2.18 -15.30 -39.55
N LYS A 142 1.20 -15.54 -38.68
CA LYS A 142 1.23 -16.73 -37.80
C LYS A 142 0.27 -17.86 -38.16
N LYS A 143 -0.57 -17.68 -39.20
CA LYS A 143 -1.53 -18.72 -39.62
C LYS A 143 -1.11 -19.56 -40.85
N LYS A 144 0.12 -19.37 -41.36
CA LYS A 144 0.66 -20.10 -42.52
C LYS A 144 1.77 -21.11 -42.19
N LYS A 145 2.11 -21.30 -40.91
CA LYS A 145 3.17 -22.23 -40.52
C LYS A 145 2.62 -23.57 -39.96
N ASP A 146 1.35 -23.62 -39.59
CA ASP A 146 0.74 -24.82 -38.98
C ASP A 146 0.05 -25.74 -40.01
N GLU A 147 0.00 -25.34 -41.30
CA GLU A 147 -0.57 -26.17 -42.35
C GLU A 147 0.46 -26.99 -43.20
N LYS A 148 1.76 -26.87 -42.88
CA LYS A 148 2.82 -27.60 -43.61
C LYS A 148 3.40 -28.79 -42.86
N GLU A 149 2.95 -29.10 -41.64
CA GLU A 149 3.43 -30.26 -40.88
C GLU A 149 2.41 -31.40 -40.74
N LYS A 150 1.33 -31.40 -41.55
CA LYS A 150 0.41 -32.53 -41.66
C LYS A 150 0.17 -32.93 -43.11
N LYS A 151 1.25 -33.30 -43.81
CA LYS A 151 1.17 -34.17 -45.00
C LYS A 151 2.41 -35.06 -45.04
#